data_1cbc09b6f807dfa97de579158e7f2bac
#
_entry.id   1cbc09b6f807dfa97de579158e7f2bac
#
_cell.length_a   1.000
_cell.length_b   1.000
_cell.length_c   1.000
_cell.angle_alpha   90.00
_cell.angle_beta   90.00
_cell.angle_gamma   90.00
#
_symmetry.space_group_name_H-M   'P 1'
#
loop_
_entity.id
_entity.type
_entity.pdbx_description
1 polymer ?
#
loop_
_entity_poly.entity_id
_entity_poly.type
_entity_poly.pdbx_seq_one_letter_code
_entity_poly.pdbx_strand_id
1 'polypeptide(L)'
;LSGSAIAAKKKPPYEYFRIGSQTDASNIQTTRGTVMMGGGIDVDDAFKWICTLSGDGDFLIIRAAGTDAYNPYIQQLCPNGNSVATLIIPSVNAANDEFVIATINAAEAIWIAGGDQSNYVNFWTNTLLHSALKDRIEQGIPFGGTSAGLDVLTQFIYSALLNKGVTSAQALKDPFNK
;
A
#
# COMPACT_ATOMS: atom_id res chain seq x y z
N LEU A 1 43.46 -25.21 2.54
CA LEU A 1 42.78 -24.03 2.02
C LEU A 1 41.29 -24.31 1.95
N SER A 2 40.54 -24.00 3.00
CA SER A 2 39.07 -24.09 3.03
C SER A 2 38.46 -22.83 2.38
N GLY A 3 38.02 -22.95 1.15
CA GLY A 3 37.25 -21.92 0.48
C GLY A 3 35.87 -21.82 1.11
N SER A 4 35.59 -20.74 1.80
CA SER A 4 34.27 -20.38 2.29
C SER A 4 33.39 -20.05 1.07
N ALA A 5 32.45 -20.93 0.73
CA ALA A 5 31.47 -20.65 -0.30
C ALA A 5 30.55 -19.51 0.21
N ILE A 6 30.64 -18.34 -0.40
CA ILE A 6 29.69 -17.24 -0.17
C ILE A 6 28.35 -17.69 -0.73
N ALA A 7 27.41 -18.02 0.16
CA ALA A 7 26.05 -18.35 -0.24
C ALA A 7 25.44 -17.12 -0.97
N ALA A 8 24.97 -17.32 -2.20
CA ALA A 8 24.29 -16.27 -2.95
C ALA A 8 23.07 -15.78 -2.15
N LYS A 9 23.00 -14.47 -1.88
CA LYS A 9 21.83 -13.88 -1.21
C LYS A 9 20.58 -14.15 -2.05
N LYS A 10 19.62 -14.85 -1.48
CA LYS A 10 18.32 -15.10 -2.12
C LYS A 10 17.66 -13.74 -2.41
N LYS A 11 17.13 -13.56 -3.62
CA LYS A 11 16.37 -12.36 -3.99
C LYS A 11 15.20 -12.21 -3.01
N PRO A 12 14.96 -10.99 -2.44
CA PRO A 12 13.82 -10.76 -1.55
C PRO A 12 12.48 -11.07 -2.27
N PRO A 13 11.45 -11.49 -1.54
CA PRO A 13 10.15 -11.83 -2.12
C PRO A 13 9.29 -10.60 -2.50
N TYR A 14 9.80 -9.40 -2.23
CA TYR A 14 9.18 -8.09 -2.48
C TYR A 14 10.09 -7.24 -3.38
N GLU A 15 9.56 -6.11 -3.86
CA GLU A 15 10.35 -5.02 -4.45
C GLU A 15 10.12 -3.74 -3.65
N TYR A 16 11.19 -2.96 -3.44
CA TYR A 16 11.15 -1.72 -2.67
C TYR A 16 11.88 -0.60 -3.41
N PHE A 17 11.22 0.51 -3.57
CA PHE A 17 11.72 1.71 -4.24
C PHE A 17 11.49 2.90 -3.32
N ARG A 18 12.53 3.67 -3.02
CA ARG A 18 12.45 4.86 -2.16
C ARG A 18 13.15 6.03 -2.81
N ILE A 19 12.56 7.20 -2.76
CA ILE A 19 13.13 8.48 -3.12
C ILE A 19 13.02 9.44 -1.94
N GLY A 20 13.84 10.49 -1.94
CA GLY A 20 13.98 11.38 -0.78
C GLY A 20 15.01 10.87 0.23
N SER A 21 14.81 11.15 1.51
CA SER A 21 15.69 10.73 2.59
C SER A 21 15.81 9.21 2.68
N GLN A 22 17.02 8.72 2.93
CA GLN A 22 17.26 7.30 3.23
C GLN A 22 17.17 7.00 4.73
N THR A 23 17.04 8.04 5.54
CA THR A 23 16.85 7.93 6.99
C THR A 23 15.36 8.06 7.30
N ASP A 24 14.88 7.22 8.20
CA ASP A 24 13.52 7.22 8.71
C ASP A 24 13.17 8.55 9.38
N ALA A 25 11.95 9.03 9.20
CA ALA A 25 11.48 10.24 9.84
C ALA A 25 11.38 10.01 11.37
N SER A 26 11.71 10.99 12.17
CA SER A 26 11.67 10.85 13.61
C SER A 26 10.95 12.01 14.28
N ASN A 27 10.28 11.73 15.40
CA ASN A 27 9.50 12.72 16.17
C ASN A 27 8.38 13.40 15.36
N ILE A 28 7.81 12.69 14.40
CA ILE A 28 6.72 13.17 13.57
C ILE A 28 5.39 13.04 14.32
N GLN A 29 4.58 14.08 14.24
CA GLN A 29 3.21 14.09 14.75
C GLN A 29 2.25 13.89 13.57
N THR A 30 1.57 12.77 13.54
CA THR A 30 0.57 12.46 12.52
C THR A 30 -0.84 12.84 13.00
N THR A 31 -1.71 13.13 12.05
CA THR A 31 -3.14 13.33 12.32
C THR A 31 -3.95 12.30 11.56
N ARG A 32 -4.91 11.68 12.21
CA ARG A 32 -5.79 10.67 11.58
C ARG A 32 -6.56 11.28 10.42
N GLY A 33 -6.60 10.60 9.30
CA GLY A 33 -7.43 10.91 8.14
C GLY A 33 -7.49 9.74 7.18
N THR A 34 -8.58 9.62 6.45
CA THR A 34 -8.75 8.56 5.46
C THR A 34 -9.22 9.14 4.14
N VAL A 35 -8.56 8.76 3.06
CA VAL A 35 -8.98 9.08 1.69
C VAL A 35 -9.42 7.79 0.99
N MET A 36 -10.64 7.80 0.50
CA MET A 36 -11.20 6.72 -0.31
C MET A 36 -11.45 7.25 -1.73
N MET A 37 -10.52 6.95 -2.64
CA MET A 37 -10.52 7.47 -4.01
C MET A 37 -11.01 6.39 -4.98
N GLY A 38 -12.00 6.72 -5.81
CA GLY A 38 -12.45 5.84 -6.90
C GLY A 38 -11.36 5.63 -7.97
N GLY A 39 -11.62 4.73 -8.92
CA GLY A 39 -10.76 4.57 -10.08
C GLY A 39 -10.84 5.76 -11.04
N GLY A 40 -9.84 5.90 -11.92
CA GLY A 40 -9.75 6.98 -12.88
C GLY A 40 -8.56 7.91 -12.60
N ILE A 41 -8.76 9.20 -12.81
CA ILE A 41 -7.71 10.21 -12.58
C ILE A 41 -7.56 10.46 -11.08
N ASP A 42 -6.32 10.44 -10.61
CA ASP A 42 -5.99 10.75 -9.22
C ASP A 42 -6.30 12.23 -8.87
N VAL A 43 -6.64 12.48 -7.62
CA VAL A 43 -6.95 13.80 -7.09
C VAL A 43 -5.77 14.34 -6.30
N ASP A 44 -5.03 15.28 -6.88
CA ASP A 44 -3.81 15.87 -6.30
C ASP A 44 -4.03 16.41 -4.88
N ASP A 45 -5.15 17.10 -4.66
CA ASP A 45 -5.43 17.73 -3.36
C ASP A 45 -5.67 16.69 -2.24
N ALA A 46 -6.14 15.50 -2.58
CA ALA A 46 -6.26 14.41 -1.62
C ALA A 46 -4.88 13.91 -1.16
N PHE A 47 -3.91 13.80 -2.06
CA PHE A 47 -2.54 13.45 -1.70
C PHE A 47 -1.86 14.55 -0.88
N LYS A 48 -1.99 15.83 -1.29
CA LYS A 48 -1.48 16.97 -0.51
C LYS A 48 -2.05 16.98 0.91
N TRP A 49 -3.34 16.66 1.05
CA TRP A 49 -3.98 16.57 2.35
C TRP A 49 -3.39 15.43 3.21
N ILE A 50 -3.21 14.23 2.66
CA ILE A 50 -2.55 13.12 3.37
C ILE A 50 -1.13 13.50 3.78
N CYS A 51 -0.35 14.17 2.92
CA CYS A 51 0.99 14.63 3.26
C CYS A 51 0.98 15.61 4.44
N THR A 52 0.03 16.55 4.46
CA THR A 52 -0.16 17.43 5.63
C THR A 52 -0.46 16.63 6.89
N LEU A 53 -1.32 15.62 6.81
CA LEU A 53 -1.68 14.78 7.96
C LEU A 53 -0.54 13.88 8.42
N SER A 54 0.36 13.48 7.51
CA SER A 54 1.57 12.71 7.86
C SER A 54 2.65 13.53 8.57
N GLY A 55 2.45 14.84 8.71
CA GLY A 55 3.45 15.74 9.30
C GLY A 55 4.73 15.81 8.47
N ASP A 56 4.62 15.70 7.15
CA ASP A 56 5.75 15.63 6.21
C ASP A 56 6.73 14.45 6.48
N GLY A 57 6.24 13.38 7.08
CA GLY A 57 6.98 12.15 7.34
C GLY A 57 7.19 11.27 6.09
N ASP A 58 7.32 9.96 6.31
CA ASP A 58 7.53 8.96 5.26
C ASP A 58 6.20 8.50 4.65
N PHE A 59 6.01 8.74 3.35
CA PHE A 59 4.82 8.34 2.61
C PHE A 59 5.06 6.99 1.92
N LEU A 60 4.32 5.96 2.32
CA LEU A 60 4.46 4.61 1.79
C LEU A 60 3.28 4.23 0.88
N ILE A 61 3.58 3.89 -0.35
CA ILE A 61 2.64 3.27 -1.30
C ILE A 61 2.83 1.75 -1.23
N ILE A 62 1.74 1.00 -1.11
CA ILE A 62 1.76 -0.47 -1.18
C ILE A 62 0.88 -0.97 -2.32
N ARG A 63 1.32 -2.06 -2.96
CA ARG A 63 0.60 -2.71 -4.04
C ARG A 63 1.06 -4.16 -4.23
N ALA A 64 0.22 -5.01 -4.83
CA ALA A 64 0.60 -6.40 -5.11
C ALA A 64 1.37 -6.57 -6.42
N ALA A 65 1.21 -5.65 -7.36
CA ALA A 65 1.87 -5.66 -8.67
C ALA A 65 1.95 -4.24 -9.24
N GLY A 66 2.84 -4.00 -10.19
CA GLY A 66 3.00 -2.72 -10.88
C GLY A 66 4.40 -2.13 -10.71
N THR A 67 4.50 -0.81 -10.62
CA THR A 67 5.76 -0.07 -10.56
C THR A 67 5.72 0.98 -9.45
N ASP A 68 6.81 1.71 -9.28
CA ASP A 68 7.00 2.83 -8.38
C ASP A 68 6.57 4.20 -8.97
N ALA A 69 5.71 4.20 -9.98
CA ALA A 69 5.31 5.42 -10.69
C ALA A 69 4.67 6.49 -9.76
N TYR A 70 4.13 6.10 -8.63
CA TYR A 70 3.64 7.04 -7.62
C TYR A 70 4.76 7.83 -6.93
N ASN A 71 5.97 7.30 -6.81
CA ASN A 71 7.04 7.96 -6.06
C ASN A 71 7.33 9.39 -6.56
N PRO A 72 7.69 9.64 -7.83
CA PRO A 72 7.96 10.99 -8.31
C PRO A 72 6.71 11.88 -8.29
N TYR A 73 5.53 11.32 -8.54
CA TYR A 73 4.27 12.05 -8.53
C TYR A 73 3.94 12.58 -7.12
N ILE A 74 3.95 11.70 -6.11
CA ILE A 74 3.69 12.09 -4.72
C ILE A 74 4.76 13.03 -4.19
N GLN A 75 6.05 12.80 -4.51
CA GLN A 75 7.13 13.71 -4.10
C GLN A 75 6.93 15.13 -4.62
N GLN A 76 6.41 15.27 -5.85
CA GLN A 76 6.09 16.58 -6.42
C GLN A 76 4.94 17.28 -5.67
N LEU A 77 3.94 16.51 -5.22
CA LEU A 77 2.80 17.03 -4.46
C LEU A 77 3.13 17.33 -3.00
N CYS A 78 4.14 16.64 -2.44
CA CYS A 78 4.58 16.67 -1.04
C CYS A 78 6.07 17.07 -0.96
N PRO A 79 6.44 18.30 -1.35
CA PRO A 79 7.85 18.69 -1.50
C PRO A 79 8.63 18.74 -0.18
N ASN A 80 7.94 18.80 0.96
CA ASN A 80 8.55 18.81 2.29
C ASN A 80 8.64 17.42 2.93
N GLY A 81 7.99 16.40 2.31
CA GLY A 81 7.98 15.04 2.84
C GLY A 81 9.38 14.44 2.97
N ASN A 82 9.63 13.71 4.06
CA ASN A 82 10.93 13.06 4.30
C ASN A 82 11.29 12.10 3.17
N SER A 83 10.38 11.21 2.82
CA SER A 83 10.54 10.31 1.66
C SER A 83 9.20 9.86 1.09
N VAL A 84 9.28 9.32 -0.13
CA VAL A 84 8.19 8.57 -0.75
C VAL A 84 8.72 7.21 -1.18
N ALA A 85 8.03 6.15 -0.80
CA ALA A 85 8.44 4.80 -1.15
C ALA A 85 7.28 3.96 -1.70
N THR A 86 7.59 3.04 -2.62
CA THR A 86 6.66 2.01 -3.09
C THR A 86 7.18 0.64 -2.68
N LEU A 87 6.32 -0.14 -2.06
CA LEU A 87 6.55 -1.53 -1.68
C LEU A 87 5.61 -2.44 -2.47
N ILE A 88 6.18 -3.31 -3.31
CA ILE A 88 5.44 -4.29 -4.10
C ILE A 88 5.46 -5.62 -3.36
N ILE A 89 4.27 -6.14 -3.00
CA ILE A 89 4.07 -7.29 -2.12
C ILE A 89 3.25 -8.35 -2.88
N PRO A 90 3.91 -9.17 -3.75
CA PRO A 90 3.23 -10.01 -4.74
C PRO A 90 2.85 -11.41 -4.24
N SER A 91 2.94 -11.70 -2.95
CA SER A 91 2.68 -13.04 -2.41
C SER A 91 2.49 -13.04 -0.90
N VAL A 92 1.90 -14.13 -0.37
CA VAL A 92 1.80 -14.39 1.08
C VAL A 92 3.18 -14.39 1.76
N ASN A 93 4.21 -14.92 1.07
CA ASN A 93 5.57 -14.93 1.61
C ASN A 93 6.11 -13.49 1.76
N ALA A 94 5.88 -12.62 0.78
CA ALA A 94 6.24 -11.21 0.88
C ALA A 94 5.44 -10.48 1.99
N ALA A 95 4.15 -10.79 2.14
CA ALA A 95 3.29 -10.20 3.15
C ALA A 95 3.61 -10.63 4.60
N ASN A 96 4.50 -11.61 4.77
CA ASN A 96 5.02 -12.05 6.06
C ASN A 96 6.52 -11.76 6.23
N ASP A 97 7.14 -11.01 5.32
CA ASP A 97 8.56 -10.68 5.37
C ASP A 97 8.82 -9.57 6.41
N GLU A 98 9.87 -9.74 7.22
CA GLU A 98 10.23 -8.82 8.30
C GLU A 98 10.49 -7.39 7.80
N PHE A 99 11.14 -7.24 6.65
CA PHE A 99 11.39 -5.93 6.06
C PHE A 99 10.09 -5.23 5.65
N VAL A 100 9.14 -6.00 5.07
CA VAL A 100 7.82 -5.46 4.70
C VAL A 100 7.10 -4.94 5.93
N ILE A 101 7.07 -5.71 7.01
CA ILE A 101 6.41 -5.30 8.25
C ILE A 101 7.11 -4.10 8.90
N ALA A 102 8.43 -4.10 8.95
CA ALA A 102 9.18 -2.96 9.48
C ALA A 102 8.90 -1.67 8.67
N THR A 103 8.85 -1.77 7.34
CA THR A 103 8.55 -0.63 6.46
C THR A 103 7.11 -0.09 6.68
N ILE A 104 6.12 -0.97 6.86
CA ILE A 104 4.75 -0.57 7.21
C ILE A 104 4.72 0.17 8.56
N ASN A 105 5.45 -0.34 9.55
CA ASN A 105 5.46 0.22 10.90
C ASN A 105 6.21 1.57 11.00
N ALA A 106 7.12 1.83 10.08
CA ALA A 106 7.88 3.07 10.02
C ALA A 106 7.16 4.21 9.28
N ALA A 107 6.14 3.92 8.46
CA ALA A 107 5.49 4.92 7.62
C ALA A 107 4.56 5.87 8.41
N GLU A 108 4.59 7.17 8.12
CA GLU A 108 3.67 8.19 8.64
C GLU A 108 2.41 8.36 7.80
N ALA A 109 2.42 7.88 6.55
CA ALA A 109 1.22 7.75 5.72
C ALA A 109 1.28 6.47 4.89
N ILE A 110 0.14 5.81 4.68
CA ILE A 110 0.06 4.60 3.84
C ILE A 110 -1.02 4.78 2.78
N TRP A 111 -0.66 4.45 1.53
CA TRP A 111 -1.56 4.45 0.39
C TRP A 111 -1.60 3.08 -0.28
N ILE A 112 -2.79 2.50 -0.42
CA ILE A 112 -2.98 1.28 -1.21
C ILE A 112 -3.31 1.69 -2.65
N ALA A 113 -2.40 1.41 -3.58
CA ALA A 113 -2.60 1.73 -4.98
C ALA A 113 -3.69 0.83 -5.63
N GLY A 114 -4.21 1.28 -6.76
CA GLY A 114 -5.10 0.48 -7.59
C GLY A 114 -4.41 -0.76 -8.17
N GLY A 115 -5.22 -1.70 -8.63
CA GLY A 115 -4.76 -2.97 -9.21
C GLY A 115 -5.88 -3.99 -9.31
N ASP A 116 -5.54 -5.24 -9.09
CA ASP A 116 -6.49 -6.35 -8.98
C ASP A 116 -6.70 -6.67 -7.49
N GLN A 117 -7.88 -6.37 -6.96
CA GLN A 117 -8.23 -6.59 -5.56
C GLN A 117 -8.16 -8.07 -5.16
N SER A 118 -8.33 -9.00 -6.10
CA SER A 118 -8.19 -10.43 -5.82
C SER A 118 -6.77 -10.78 -5.35
N ASN A 119 -5.75 -10.08 -5.87
CA ASN A 119 -4.37 -10.24 -5.42
C ASN A 119 -4.20 -9.76 -3.98
N TYR A 120 -4.79 -8.62 -3.62
CA TYR A 120 -4.75 -8.10 -2.25
C TYR A 120 -5.43 -9.08 -1.28
N VAL A 121 -6.60 -9.59 -1.64
CA VAL A 121 -7.30 -10.60 -0.83
C VAL A 121 -6.48 -11.89 -0.69
N ASN A 122 -5.97 -12.44 -1.80
CA ASN A 122 -5.25 -13.71 -1.80
C ASN A 122 -3.89 -13.63 -1.10
N PHE A 123 -3.17 -12.50 -1.22
CA PHE A 123 -1.79 -12.40 -0.75
C PHE A 123 -1.68 -11.78 0.63
N TRP A 124 -2.63 -10.90 1.03
CA TRP A 124 -2.47 -10.09 2.24
C TRP A 124 -3.40 -10.50 3.38
N THR A 125 -4.54 -11.15 3.10
CA THR A 125 -5.48 -11.57 4.14
C THR A 125 -4.86 -12.60 5.08
N ASN A 126 -5.06 -12.42 6.38
CA ASN A 126 -4.54 -13.30 7.45
C ASN A 126 -3.01 -13.41 7.48
N THR A 127 -2.30 -12.37 7.09
CA THR A 127 -0.83 -12.26 7.15
C THR A 127 -0.38 -11.24 8.20
N LEU A 128 0.93 -11.18 8.48
CA LEU A 128 1.51 -10.15 9.33
C LEU A 128 1.28 -8.73 8.76
N LEU A 129 1.31 -8.58 7.43
CA LEU A 129 0.96 -7.32 6.77
C LEU A 129 -0.45 -6.87 7.13
N HIS A 130 -1.44 -7.76 7.07
CA HIS A 130 -2.83 -7.43 7.44
C HIS A 130 -2.92 -6.90 8.87
N SER A 131 -2.25 -7.57 9.81
CA SER A 131 -2.21 -7.14 11.21
C SER A 131 -1.52 -5.79 11.37
N ALA A 132 -0.36 -5.59 10.76
CA ALA A 132 0.38 -4.34 10.81
C ALA A 132 -0.43 -3.16 10.23
N LEU A 133 -1.15 -3.35 9.12
CA LEU A 133 -2.01 -2.32 8.54
C LEU A 133 -3.15 -1.93 9.49
N LYS A 134 -3.78 -2.91 10.14
CA LYS A 134 -4.81 -2.63 11.16
C LYS A 134 -4.25 -1.84 12.32
N ASP A 135 -3.11 -2.24 12.85
CA ASP A 135 -2.45 -1.56 13.98
C ASP A 135 -2.11 -0.11 13.61
N ARG A 136 -1.62 0.14 12.39
CA ARG A 136 -1.32 1.52 11.92
C ARG A 136 -2.56 2.38 11.78
N ILE A 137 -3.67 1.83 11.28
CA ILE A 137 -4.97 2.51 11.22
C ILE A 137 -5.48 2.84 12.63
N GLU A 138 -5.36 1.91 13.57
CA GLU A 138 -5.78 2.10 14.97
C GLU A 138 -4.92 3.15 15.68
N GLN A 139 -3.62 3.20 15.40
CA GLN A 139 -2.69 4.24 15.87
C GLN A 139 -3.00 5.62 15.29
N GLY A 140 -3.81 5.69 14.23
CA GLY A 140 -4.31 6.95 13.68
C GLY A 140 -3.38 7.61 12.68
N ILE A 141 -2.52 6.88 11.99
CA ILE A 141 -1.82 7.44 10.84
C ILE A 141 -2.81 7.74 9.70
N PRO A 142 -2.53 8.75 8.86
CA PRO A 142 -3.32 8.98 7.66
C PRO A 142 -3.19 7.81 6.68
N PHE A 143 -4.32 7.43 6.11
CA PHE A 143 -4.44 6.23 5.31
C PHE A 143 -5.34 6.45 4.10
N GLY A 144 -5.06 5.80 2.99
CA GLY A 144 -5.94 5.90 1.84
C GLY A 144 -5.72 4.81 0.79
N GLY A 145 -6.56 4.85 -0.24
CA GLY A 145 -6.44 3.96 -1.37
C GLY A 145 -7.29 4.40 -2.55
N THR A 146 -6.91 3.95 -3.74
CA THR A 146 -7.63 4.19 -4.98
C THR A 146 -8.06 2.89 -5.65
N SER A 147 -9.25 2.89 -6.30
CA SER A 147 -9.76 1.74 -7.05
C SER A 147 -9.77 0.46 -6.19
N ALA A 148 -9.10 -0.60 -6.61
CA ALA A 148 -8.91 -1.82 -5.82
C ALA A 148 -8.33 -1.57 -4.42
N GLY A 149 -7.48 -0.55 -4.27
CA GLY A 149 -6.92 -0.15 -2.98
C GLY A 149 -7.96 0.49 -2.05
N LEU A 150 -8.92 1.25 -2.60
CA LEU A 150 -10.09 1.72 -1.85
C LEU A 150 -10.97 0.53 -1.44
N ASP A 151 -11.23 -0.38 -2.38
CA ASP A 151 -12.09 -1.55 -2.17
C ASP A 151 -11.66 -2.36 -0.93
N VAL A 152 -10.37 -2.67 -0.82
CA VAL A 152 -9.85 -3.50 0.30
C VAL A 152 -9.78 -2.77 1.64
N LEU A 153 -10.06 -1.46 1.68
CA LEU A 153 -10.21 -0.68 2.91
C LEU A 153 -11.62 -0.70 3.49
N THR A 154 -12.58 -1.26 2.76
CA THR A 154 -13.99 -1.28 3.17
C THR A 154 -14.35 -2.55 3.93
N GLN A 155 -15.43 -2.51 4.69
CA GLN A 155 -15.95 -3.67 5.42
C GLN A 155 -16.48 -4.76 4.48
N PHE A 156 -17.08 -4.36 3.36
CA PHE A 156 -17.61 -5.24 2.34
C PHE A 156 -16.97 -4.91 1.01
N ILE A 157 -16.37 -5.91 0.38
CA ILE A 157 -15.62 -5.73 -0.87
C ILE A 157 -16.16 -6.64 -1.96
N TYR A 158 -16.07 -6.18 -3.20
CA TYR A 158 -16.12 -7.05 -4.36
C TYR A 158 -14.74 -7.68 -4.55
N SER A 159 -14.56 -8.90 -4.06
CA SER A 159 -13.23 -9.55 -3.98
C SER A 159 -12.63 -9.94 -5.34
N ALA A 160 -13.45 -10.02 -6.40
CA ALA A 160 -13.09 -10.52 -7.74
C ALA A 160 -12.44 -11.92 -7.76
N LEU A 161 -12.65 -12.72 -6.70
CA LEU A 161 -12.05 -14.07 -6.59
C LEU A 161 -12.66 -15.07 -7.57
N LEU A 162 -13.95 -14.95 -7.85
CA LEU A 162 -14.68 -15.86 -8.75
C LEU A 162 -14.78 -15.30 -10.17
N ASN A 163 -15.02 -14.00 -10.31
CA ASN A 163 -15.15 -13.30 -11.58
C ASN A 163 -14.35 -12.00 -11.57
N LYS A 164 -13.56 -11.76 -12.60
CA LYS A 164 -12.73 -10.55 -12.72
C LYS A 164 -13.51 -9.24 -12.97
N GLY A 165 -14.82 -9.33 -13.12
CA GLY A 165 -15.70 -8.17 -13.26
C GLY A 165 -17.14 -8.59 -13.51
N VAL A 166 -18.09 -7.77 -13.03
CA VAL A 166 -19.53 -7.90 -13.25
C VAL A 166 -20.01 -6.61 -13.90
N THR A 167 -20.70 -6.72 -15.04
CA THR A 167 -21.30 -5.55 -15.66
C THR A 167 -22.53 -5.09 -14.87
N SER A 168 -22.87 -3.81 -14.97
CA SER A 168 -24.09 -3.26 -14.34
C SER A 168 -25.35 -4.04 -14.74
N ALA A 169 -25.44 -4.46 -16.01
CA ALA A 169 -26.57 -5.26 -16.49
C ALA A 169 -26.65 -6.64 -15.82
N GLN A 170 -25.51 -7.29 -15.59
CA GLN A 170 -25.44 -8.57 -14.87
C GLN A 170 -25.82 -8.40 -13.40
N ALA A 171 -25.26 -7.39 -12.71
CA ALA A 171 -25.56 -7.11 -11.32
C ALA A 171 -27.06 -6.74 -11.10
N LEU A 172 -27.65 -5.97 -12.03
CA LEU A 172 -29.07 -5.62 -11.96
C LEU A 172 -29.98 -6.82 -12.23
N LYS A 173 -29.56 -7.76 -13.09
CA LYS A 173 -30.32 -8.96 -13.39
C LYS A 173 -30.30 -9.97 -12.24
N ASP A 174 -29.17 -10.09 -11.57
CA ASP A 174 -28.96 -10.99 -10.44
C ASP A 174 -27.99 -10.34 -9.43
N PRO A 175 -28.54 -9.65 -8.39
CA PRO A 175 -27.72 -8.98 -7.36
C PRO A 175 -27.00 -9.97 -6.45
N PHE A 176 -27.30 -11.27 -6.54
CA PHE A 176 -26.63 -12.35 -5.80
C PHE A 176 -25.68 -13.17 -6.69
N ASN A 177 -25.36 -12.69 -7.89
CA ASN A 177 -24.42 -13.34 -8.80
C ASN A 177 -23.07 -13.54 -8.09
N LYS A 178 -22.55 -14.78 -8.16
CA LYS A 178 -21.28 -15.21 -7.53
C LYS A 178 -20.15 -15.19 -8.54
#